data_b1fe17190965dd089d97f33a9b44fc06
#
_entry.id   b1fe17190965dd089d97f33a9b44fc06
#
_cell.length_a   1.000
_cell.length_b   1.000
_cell.length_c   1.000
_cell.angle_alpha   90.00
_cell.angle_beta   90.00
_cell.angle_gamma   90.00
#
_symmetry.space_group_name_H-M   'P 1'
#
loop_
_entity.id
_entity.type
_entity.pdbx_description
1 polymer ?
#
loop_
_entity_poly.entity_id
_entity_poly.type
_entity_poly.pdbx_seq_one_letter_code
_entity_poly.pdbx_strand_id
1 'polypeptide(L)'
;MQLALSEKENDLGPFLEEMKDVLGAGEEKGSFLLKTEKRETAGYSFSKQDGKLFVTYGTRPDLARALVRAASVSETKGSEERRTPDFGYMADCARNGVPTVDALKRMVKVLACMGYQFLGLYIEDIIRIPEEPYVGYMRGAYSKEEIGEVIRYADIFGVEIRPYVETLAHLNQITRYSRYQKIIDTDDILLAGEEETYRFLDHYLGAVSDAFRSRRINIGMDEAHMVGLGKYLDKHGFEDRVEIILKHLDRVMEICRKYGFIPEMWSDMFFRLAFGGEYYVDDKPITREIHIPEGLTICYWDYYTTDEARYDRMLKQHLRITDHVSFAAGAWRWATLSPSNAFSIAAGRPAIRACRKNQISSIVITGWGDDGSECSQFGTLPTLFADANEVYEDGLSGKAYKAVTGMSFEDACLADLGNPFAGDICSKNNAGKLFLYNDPLIGTFDSTAAQLDDTYYADAAEKLDAALRRSKNSPFAYVLAEQNNLCRLLVLKAKFGDALRTAYKDGDREALRLLAEEDIPQIVNRIDSFYAAIKDQWSRENKPFGFEVLTVRFGGLRQRMLDTKERIQDYLDGKERAIPELAENYLPQALLPEDDIHTADYLPWWKIVSPSVIGR
;
A
#
# COMPACT_ATOMS: atom_id res chain seq x y z
N MET A 1 6.29 31.97 1.05
CA MET A 1 5.21 32.85 1.54
C MET A 1 5.26 32.91 3.06
N GLN A 2 5.13 34.10 3.64
CA GLN A 2 5.01 34.29 5.09
C GLN A 2 3.59 34.71 5.45
N LEU A 3 3.03 34.15 6.52
CA LEU A 3 1.68 34.47 6.98
C LEU A 3 1.72 34.96 8.41
N ALA A 4 1.03 36.10 8.66
CA ALA A 4 0.70 36.60 10.00
C ALA A 4 -0.77 36.30 10.30
N LEU A 5 -1.09 36.04 11.57
CA LEU A 5 -2.46 35.83 12.04
C LEU A 5 -3.02 37.13 12.60
N SER A 6 -4.33 37.35 12.43
CA SER A 6 -5.06 38.31 13.24
C SER A 6 -5.58 37.64 14.50
N GLU A 7 -6.05 38.47 15.47
CA GLU A 7 -6.62 37.95 16.73
C GLU A 7 -7.76 36.95 16.51
N LYS A 8 -8.53 37.11 15.42
CA LYS A 8 -9.65 36.22 15.07
C LYS A 8 -9.19 34.81 14.64
N GLU A 9 -8.00 34.67 14.05
CA GLU A 9 -7.43 33.42 13.54
C GLU A 9 -6.38 32.79 14.50
N ASN A 10 -6.33 33.18 15.77
CA ASN A 10 -5.33 32.69 16.73
C ASN A 10 -5.38 31.16 16.94
N ASP A 11 -6.53 30.52 16.74
CA ASP A 11 -6.68 29.06 16.80
C ASP A 11 -5.92 28.32 15.70
N LEU A 12 -5.52 29.01 14.62
CA LEU A 12 -4.71 28.48 13.54
C LEU A 12 -3.19 28.56 13.81
N GLY A 13 -2.77 29.06 14.98
CA GLY A 13 -1.34 29.19 15.32
C GLY A 13 -0.55 27.89 15.18
N PRO A 14 -0.94 26.80 15.86
CA PRO A 14 -0.28 25.49 15.71
C PRO A 14 -0.28 24.97 14.27
N PHE A 15 -1.37 25.16 13.52
CA PHE A 15 -1.50 24.76 12.13
C PHE A 15 -0.50 25.52 11.23
N LEU A 16 -0.39 26.84 11.37
CA LEU A 16 0.57 27.61 10.58
C LEU A 16 2.02 27.32 10.95
N GLU A 17 2.30 27.02 12.22
CA GLU A 17 3.63 26.58 12.64
C GLU A 17 4.06 25.33 11.89
N GLU A 18 3.19 24.33 11.82
CA GLU A 18 3.43 23.08 11.06
C GLU A 18 3.53 23.30 9.54
N MET A 19 2.90 24.37 9.01
CA MET A 19 2.93 24.67 7.58
C MET A 19 4.12 25.53 7.14
N LYS A 20 4.94 26.05 8.05
CA LYS A 20 6.01 27.03 7.73
C LYS A 20 6.99 26.56 6.67
N ASP A 21 7.45 25.32 6.75
CA ASP A 21 8.39 24.73 5.80
C ASP A 21 7.78 24.64 4.39
N VAL A 22 6.55 24.15 4.28
CA VAL A 22 5.82 24.02 3.02
C VAL A 22 5.56 25.39 2.38
N LEU A 23 5.09 26.35 3.18
CA LEU A 23 4.83 27.72 2.71
C LEU A 23 6.13 28.46 2.33
N GLY A 24 7.22 28.20 3.05
CA GLY A 24 8.56 28.75 2.75
C GLY A 24 9.18 28.16 1.49
N ALA A 25 8.87 26.92 1.17
CA ALA A 25 9.36 26.24 -0.03
C ALA A 25 8.67 26.70 -1.33
N GLY A 26 7.45 27.30 -1.23
CA GLY A 26 6.72 27.79 -2.39
C GLY A 26 7.39 28.98 -3.09
N GLU A 27 6.96 29.30 -4.32
CA GLU A 27 7.52 30.38 -5.15
C GLU A 27 7.11 31.78 -4.67
N GLU A 28 5.92 31.89 -4.06
CA GLU A 28 5.44 33.16 -3.50
C GLU A 28 6.31 33.57 -2.28
N LYS A 29 6.94 34.72 -2.35
CA LYS A 29 7.84 35.24 -1.29
C LYS A 29 7.21 36.40 -0.50
N GLY A 30 6.02 36.82 -0.85
CA GLY A 30 5.31 37.90 -0.14
C GLY A 30 4.94 37.55 1.30
N SER A 31 4.69 38.60 2.08
CA SER A 31 4.15 38.50 3.44
C SER A 31 2.70 38.97 3.45
N PHE A 32 1.81 38.17 4.01
CA PHE A 32 0.37 38.44 4.02
C PHE A 32 -0.22 38.28 5.43
N LEU A 33 -1.23 39.10 5.73
CA LEU A 33 -2.13 38.87 6.84
C LEU A 33 -3.20 37.85 6.40
N LEU A 34 -3.22 36.67 7.02
CA LEU A 34 -4.22 35.65 6.74
C LEU A 34 -5.59 36.07 7.31
N LYS A 35 -6.61 35.95 6.49
CA LYS A 35 -8.03 36.10 6.83
C LYS A 35 -8.77 34.87 6.35
N THR A 36 -9.50 34.22 7.24
CA THR A 36 -10.21 32.99 6.93
C THR A 36 -11.69 33.07 7.18
N GLU A 37 -12.45 32.34 6.36
CA GLU A 37 -13.88 32.15 6.55
C GLU A 37 -14.24 30.70 6.23
N LYS A 38 -14.89 30.03 7.20
CA LYS A 38 -15.39 28.68 7.00
C LYS A 38 -16.72 28.72 6.24
N ARG A 39 -16.88 27.84 5.23
CA ARG A 39 -18.09 27.66 4.46
C ARG A 39 -18.65 26.25 4.62
N GLU A 40 -19.92 26.05 4.25
CA GLU A 40 -20.55 24.71 4.29
C GLU A 40 -20.15 23.84 3.11
N THR A 41 -19.83 24.44 1.96
CA THR A 41 -19.45 23.70 0.75
C THR A 41 -18.01 23.21 0.83
N ALA A 42 -17.76 21.99 0.37
CA ALA A 42 -16.43 21.39 0.32
C ALA A 42 -15.52 22.10 -0.70
N GLY A 43 -14.22 22.16 -0.38
CA GLY A 43 -13.22 22.85 -1.18
C GLY A 43 -12.87 24.24 -0.63
N TYR A 44 -12.28 25.10 -1.48
CA TYR A 44 -11.78 26.40 -1.05
C TYR A 44 -11.82 27.47 -2.15
N SER A 45 -11.67 28.75 -1.74
CA SER A 45 -11.22 29.82 -2.62
C SER A 45 -10.22 30.71 -1.89
N PHE A 46 -9.33 31.36 -2.63
CA PHE A 46 -8.44 32.37 -2.06
C PHE A 46 -8.29 33.59 -2.96
N SER A 47 -7.95 34.73 -2.34
CA SER A 47 -7.53 35.95 -3.04
C SER A 47 -6.43 36.68 -2.26
N LYS A 48 -5.43 37.21 -3.00
CA LYS A 48 -4.36 38.06 -2.48
C LYS A 48 -4.66 39.50 -2.85
N GLN A 49 -4.87 40.36 -1.87
CA GLN A 49 -5.16 41.77 -2.06
C GLN A 49 -4.66 42.61 -0.87
N ASP A 50 -4.02 43.75 -1.13
CA ASP A 50 -3.60 44.73 -0.14
C ASP A 50 -2.79 44.13 1.05
N GLY A 51 -1.85 43.23 0.76
CA GLY A 51 -1.06 42.54 1.77
C GLY A 51 -1.85 41.53 2.61
N LYS A 52 -3.07 41.18 2.19
CA LYS A 52 -3.91 40.17 2.86
C LYS A 52 -4.11 38.96 1.94
N LEU A 53 -4.17 37.78 2.56
CA LEU A 53 -4.60 36.54 1.94
C LEU A 53 -5.95 36.16 2.55
N PHE A 54 -7.01 36.28 1.74
CA PHE A 54 -8.35 35.84 2.12
C PHE A 54 -8.54 34.40 1.65
N VAL A 55 -9.00 33.51 2.54
CA VAL A 55 -9.29 32.11 2.21
C VAL A 55 -10.64 31.74 2.77
N THR A 56 -11.55 31.27 1.88
CA THR A 56 -12.76 30.55 2.30
C THR A 56 -12.54 29.05 2.14
N TYR A 57 -12.99 28.24 3.09
CA TYR A 57 -12.71 26.81 3.08
C TYR A 57 -13.82 25.99 3.76
N GLY A 58 -14.01 24.74 3.33
CA GLY A 58 -14.95 23.80 3.95
C GLY A 58 -14.38 23.13 5.17
N THR A 59 -13.18 22.53 5.02
CA THR A 59 -12.47 21.78 6.07
C THR A 59 -11.04 22.29 6.23
N ARG A 60 -10.35 21.94 7.32
CA ARG A 60 -8.93 22.33 7.50
C ARG A 60 -8.00 21.73 6.42
N PRO A 61 -8.16 20.50 5.92
CA PRO A 61 -7.42 20.06 4.74
C PRO A 61 -7.68 20.91 3.49
N ASP A 62 -8.92 21.40 3.27
CA ASP A 62 -9.19 22.35 2.18
C ASP A 62 -8.40 23.66 2.38
N LEU A 63 -8.28 24.15 3.62
CA LEU A 63 -7.44 25.31 3.96
C LEU A 63 -5.95 25.02 3.69
N ALA A 64 -5.44 23.87 4.13
CA ALA A 64 -4.05 23.48 3.90
C ALA A 64 -3.73 23.46 2.40
N ARG A 65 -4.59 22.84 1.60
CA ARG A 65 -4.48 22.78 0.13
C ARG A 65 -4.53 24.18 -0.50
N ALA A 66 -5.43 25.05 -0.03
CA ALA A 66 -5.52 26.45 -0.49
C ALA A 66 -4.20 27.22 -0.24
N LEU A 67 -3.63 27.07 0.95
CA LEU A 67 -2.37 27.71 1.31
C LEU A 67 -1.19 27.17 0.49
N VAL A 68 -1.14 25.86 0.24
CA VAL A 68 -0.16 25.24 -0.64
C VAL A 68 -0.27 25.82 -2.05
N ARG A 69 -1.48 25.89 -2.63
CA ARG A 69 -1.68 26.52 -3.95
C ARG A 69 -1.25 27.98 -3.94
N ALA A 70 -1.72 28.77 -2.99
CA ALA A 70 -1.39 30.19 -2.88
C ALA A 70 0.12 30.44 -2.73
N ALA A 71 0.85 29.55 -2.04
CA ALA A 71 2.29 29.64 -1.90
C ALA A 71 3.06 29.21 -3.16
N SER A 72 2.49 28.35 -3.98
CA SER A 72 3.18 27.71 -5.12
C SER A 72 2.99 28.44 -6.45
N VAL A 73 2.06 29.36 -6.53
CA VAL A 73 1.75 30.11 -7.76
C VAL A 73 1.69 31.61 -7.52
N SER A 74 1.99 32.38 -8.57
CA SER A 74 1.89 33.85 -8.57
C SER A 74 0.45 34.36 -8.75
N GLU A 75 -0.52 33.46 -8.86
CA GLU A 75 -1.94 33.81 -9.01
C GLU A 75 -2.43 34.66 -7.83
N THR A 76 -3.21 35.70 -8.13
CA THR A 76 -3.81 36.54 -7.11
C THR A 76 -5.12 35.98 -6.57
N LYS A 77 -5.72 35.00 -7.23
CA LYS A 77 -6.96 34.31 -6.83
C LYS A 77 -6.97 32.88 -7.38
N GLY A 78 -7.67 32.00 -6.68
CA GLY A 78 -7.90 30.63 -7.11
C GLY A 78 -9.00 29.97 -6.28
N SER A 79 -9.59 28.91 -6.82
CA SER A 79 -10.59 28.10 -6.13
C SER A 79 -10.54 26.67 -6.60
N GLU A 80 -11.00 25.75 -5.78
CA GLU A 80 -11.29 24.34 -6.14
C GLU A 80 -12.53 23.89 -5.35
N GLU A 81 -13.35 23.08 -5.99
CA GLU A 81 -14.44 22.37 -5.34
C GLU A 81 -14.03 20.91 -5.16
N ARG A 82 -14.23 20.40 -3.95
CA ARG A 82 -14.02 18.98 -3.68
C ARG A 82 -15.31 18.23 -3.92
N ARG A 83 -15.32 17.39 -4.97
CA ARG A 83 -16.54 16.68 -5.42
C ARG A 83 -16.87 15.45 -4.57
N THR A 84 -15.90 14.90 -3.85
CA THR A 84 -16.12 13.79 -2.93
C THR A 84 -16.05 14.32 -1.50
N PRO A 85 -17.16 14.32 -0.75
CA PRO A 85 -17.19 14.89 0.61
C PRO A 85 -16.23 14.20 1.57
N ASP A 86 -16.05 12.90 1.46
CA ASP A 86 -15.24 12.07 2.34
C ASP A 86 -14.14 11.38 1.52
N PHE A 87 -12.90 11.90 1.61
CA PHE A 87 -11.77 11.44 0.81
C PHE A 87 -10.56 11.16 1.70
N GLY A 88 -10.04 9.95 1.66
CA GLY A 88 -8.98 9.52 2.55
C GLY A 88 -7.93 8.60 1.94
N TYR A 89 -6.91 8.33 2.75
CA TYR A 89 -5.88 7.33 2.48
C TYR A 89 -5.88 6.29 3.59
N MET A 90 -5.73 5.02 3.26
CA MET A 90 -5.54 3.92 4.21
C MET A 90 -4.10 3.44 4.14
N ALA A 91 -3.39 3.54 5.26
CA ALA A 91 -2.06 2.97 5.44
C ALA A 91 -2.17 1.57 6.05
N ASP A 92 -1.57 0.58 5.40
CA ASP A 92 -1.43 -0.75 5.96
C ASP A 92 -0.34 -0.75 7.05
N CYS A 93 -0.72 -1.13 8.26
CA CYS A 93 0.14 -1.23 9.43
C CYS A 93 0.37 -2.69 9.86
N ALA A 94 -0.25 -3.67 9.18
CA ALA A 94 -0.33 -5.05 9.66
C ALA A 94 0.61 -6.03 8.93
N ARG A 95 1.00 -5.74 7.69
CA ARG A 95 1.86 -6.62 6.88
C ARG A 95 3.35 -6.39 7.18
N ASN A 96 3.77 -6.61 8.44
CA ASN A 96 5.11 -6.44 9.01
C ASN A 96 5.56 -4.98 9.24
N GLY A 97 5.40 -4.10 8.26
CA GLY A 97 5.76 -2.69 8.38
C GLY A 97 4.77 -1.92 9.26
N VAL A 98 5.13 -1.69 10.53
CA VAL A 98 4.32 -0.90 11.47
C VAL A 98 4.87 0.52 11.52
N PRO A 99 4.18 1.52 10.93
CA PRO A 99 4.67 2.89 10.92
C PRO A 99 4.92 3.45 12.32
N THR A 100 6.00 4.21 12.47
CA THR A 100 6.22 4.97 13.71
C THR A 100 5.20 6.09 13.85
N VAL A 101 5.00 6.58 15.09
CA VAL A 101 4.16 7.76 15.35
C VAL A 101 4.63 8.95 14.50
N ASP A 102 5.94 9.16 14.36
CA ASP A 102 6.50 10.25 13.54
C ASP A 102 6.25 10.05 12.04
N ALA A 103 6.28 8.83 11.55
CA ALA A 103 5.92 8.54 10.16
C ALA A 103 4.43 8.81 9.91
N LEU A 104 3.54 8.42 10.82
CA LEU A 104 2.10 8.71 10.73
C LEU A 104 1.83 10.22 10.78
N LYS A 105 2.49 10.98 11.67
CA LYS A 105 2.38 12.44 11.71
C LYS A 105 2.83 13.07 10.39
N ARG A 106 3.92 12.59 9.81
CA ARG A 106 4.42 13.05 8.51
C ARG A 106 3.41 12.75 7.39
N MET A 107 2.81 11.57 7.41
CA MET A 107 1.74 11.20 6.47
C MET A 107 0.53 12.13 6.63
N VAL A 108 0.05 12.37 7.85
CA VAL A 108 -1.05 13.30 8.14
C VAL A 108 -0.80 14.69 7.55
N LYS A 109 0.40 15.24 7.76
CA LYS A 109 0.78 16.57 7.22
C LYS A 109 0.72 16.59 5.69
N VAL A 110 1.33 15.61 5.04
CA VAL A 110 1.36 15.51 3.57
C VAL A 110 -0.06 15.35 3.02
N LEU A 111 -0.85 14.47 3.60
CA LEU A 111 -2.25 14.24 3.21
C LEU A 111 -3.09 15.50 3.35
N ALA A 112 -2.97 16.21 4.48
CA ALA A 112 -3.66 17.49 4.68
C ALA A 112 -3.29 18.53 3.61
N CYS A 113 -2.00 18.66 3.28
CA CYS A 113 -1.51 19.54 2.22
C CYS A 113 -2.06 19.17 0.83
N MET A 114 -2.36 17.90 0.61
CA MET A 114 -2.99 17.40 -0.63
C MET A 114 -4.53 17.51 -0.59
N GLY A 115 -5.13 17.72 0.59
CA GLY A 115 -6.58 17.90 0.77
C GLY A 115 -7.34 16.64 1.20
N TYR A 116 -6.67 15.62 1.72
CA TYR A 116 -7.30 14.43 2.29
C TYR A 116 -7.96 14.71 3.63
N GLN A 117 -9.13 14.12 3.87
CA GLN A 117 -9.97 14.36 5.04
C GLN A 117 -9.70 13.37 6.18
N PHE A 118 -9.22 12.17 5.85
CA PHE A 118 -8.90 11.15 6.84
C PHE A 118 -7.69 10.30 6.47
N LEU A 119 -7.06 9.75 7.48
CA LEU A 119 -6.09 8.66 7.40
C LEU A 119 -6.67 7.43 8.07
N GLY A 120 -6.89 6.37 7.30
CA GLY A 120 -7.22 5.04 7.81
C GLY A 120 -5.97 4.31 8.25
N LEU A 121 -6.04 3.61 9.37
CA LEU A 121 -4.99 2.69 9.83
C LEU A 121 -5.53 1.27 9.78
N TYR A 122 -5.02 0.47 8.85
CA TYR A 122 -5.34 -0.95 8.75
C TYR A 122 -4.47 -1.73 9.74
N ILE A 123 -5.07 -2.24 10.80
CA ILE A 123 -4.35 -2.66 12.00
C ILE A 123 -4.41 -4.16 12.32
N GLU A 124 -5.32 -4.95 11.74
CA GLU A 124 -5.47 -6.39 12.07
C GLU A 124 -5.15 -6.69 13.55
N ASP A 125 -3.92 -7.15 13.81
CA ASP A 125 -3.39 -7.44 15.16
C ASP A 125 -2.54 -6.30 15.77
N ILE A 126 -2.35 -5.17 15.07
CA ILE A 126 -1.41 -4.12 15.48
C ILE A 126 -2.03 -3.11 16.48
N ILE A 127 -2.75 -3.63 17.45
CA ILE A 127 -3.29 -2.89 18.59
C ILE A 127 -3.14 -3.70 19.87
N ARG A 128 -2.82 -3.05 21.00
CA ARG A 128 -2.75 -3.72 22.29
C ARG A 128 -4.15 -3.91 22.87
N ILE A 129 -4.47 -5.15 23.20
CA ILE A 129 -5.72 -5.55 23.85
C ILE A 129 -5.36 -6.18 25.20
N PRO A 130 -5.70 -5.56 26.34
CA PRO A 130 -5.31 -6.07 27.65
C PRO A 130 -5.75 -7.51 27.93
N GLU A 131 -6.97 -7.87 27.50
CA GLU A 131 -7.56 -9.19 27.67
C GLU A 131 -6.96 -10.24 26.74
N GLU A 132 -6.35 -9.81 25.63
CA GLU A 132 -5.84 -10.68 24.56
C GLU A 132 -4.35 -10.45 24.32
N PRO A 133 -3.46 -10.88 25.23
CA PRO A 133 -2.05 -10.48 25.26
C PRO A 133 -1.20 -10.99 24.09
N TYR A 134 -1.71 -11.95 23.30
CA TYR A 134 -1.02 -12.46 22.10
C TYR A 134 -1.39 -11.69 20.83
N VAL A 135 -2.40 -10.80 20.87
CA VAL A 135 -2.70 -9.90 19.75
C VAL A 135 -1.56 -8.87 19.65
N GLY A 136 -0.92 -8.80 18.49
CA GLY A 136 0.23 -7.92 18.24
C GLY A 136 1.50 -8.25 19.03
N TYR A 137 1.57 -9.45 19.63
CA TYR A 137 2.74 -9.86 20.41
C TYR A 137 4.00 -9.89 19.55
N MET A 138 5.04 -9.14 19.97
CA MET A 138 6.31 -8.95 19.25
C MET A 138 6.17 -8.42 17.82
N ARG A 139 5.09 -7.68 17.53
CA ARG A 139 4.83 -7.09 16.21
C ARG A 139 4.79 -5.56 16.20
N GLY A 140 5.10 -4.92 17.33
CA GLY A 140 5.11 -3.46 17.41
C GLY A 140 3.72 -2.82 17.55
N ALA A 141 2.73 -3.58 18.05
CA ALA A 141 1.35 -3.12 18.23
C ALA A 141 1.27 -1.75 18.92
N TYR A 142 0.38 -0.90 18.41
CA TYR A 142 0.16 0.43 18.97
C TYR A 142 -0.49 0.36 20.35
N SER A 143 -0.01 1.22 21.25
CA SER A 143 -0.72 1.53 22.48
C SER A 143 -1.78 2.62 22.25
N LYS A 144 -2.72 2.75 23.19
CA LYS A 144 -3.71 3.83 23.21
C LYS A 144 -3.06 5.21 23.19
N GLU A 145 -1.92 5.36 23.88
CA GLU A 145 -1.16 6.62 23.98
C GLU A 145 -0.56 6.99 22.63
N GLU A 146 0.02 6.03 21.90
CA GLU A 146 0.60 6.23 20.56
C GLU A 146 -0.49 6.66 19.56
N ILE A 147 -1.63 5.97 19.52
CA ILE A 147 -2.78 6.38 18.69
C ILE A 147 -3.29 7.76 19.12
N GLY A 148 -3.41 8.00 20.42
CA GLY A 148 -3.82 9.31 20.95
C GLY A 148 -2.86 10.44 20.56
N GLU A 149 -1.55 10.17 20.45
CA GLU A 149 -0.56 11.14 19.97
C GLU A 149 -0.76 11.47 18.49
N VAL A 150 -0.98 10.47 17.65
CA VAL A 150 -1.28 10.67 16.22
C VAL A 150 -2.58 11.46 16.05
N ILE A 151 -3.63 11.14 16.81
CA ILE A 151 -4.92 11.85 16.77
C ILE A 151 -4.74 13.32 17.15
N ARG A 152 -4.03 13.63 18.23
CA ARG A 152 -3.79 15.04 18.65
C ARG A 152 -3.04 15.83 17.58
N TYR A 153 -2.09 15.21 16.90
CA TYR A 153 -1.39 15.85 15.79
C TYR A 153 -2.31 16.05 14.57
N ALA A 154 -3.11 15.04 14.24
CA ALA A 154 -4.05 15.10 13.14
C ALA A 154 -5.13 16.17 13.34
N ASP A 155 -5.53 16.46 14.59
CA ASP A 155 -6.45 17.54 14.95
C ASP A 155 -5.96 18.92 14.51
N ILE A 156 -4.65 19.14 14.52
CA ILE A 156 -4.04 20.40 14.04
C ILE A 156 -4.48 20.66 12.60
N PHE A 157 -4.52 19.62 11.79
CA PHE A 157 -4.88 19.68 10.39
C PHE A 157 -6.37 19.37 10.10
N GLY A 158 -7.12 18.91 11.11
CA GLY A 158 -8.50 18.47 10.95
C GLY A 158 -8.63 17.16 10.13
N VAL A 159 -7.59 16.32 10.14
CA VAL A 159 -7.59 14.99 9.52
C VAL A 159 -8.11 13.99 10.54
N GLU A 160 -9.13 13.21 10.16
CA GLU A 160 -9.68 12.17 11.01
C GLU A 160 -8.80 10.90 10.95
N ILE A 161 -8.49 10.28 12.09
CA ILE A 161 -7.79 8.99 12.15
C ILE A 161 -8.82 7.90 12.35
N ARG A 162 -8.97 6.99 11.36
CA ARG A 162 -9.99 5.94 11.34
C ARG A 162 -9.39 4.55 11.50
N PRO A 163 -9.96 3.66 12.33
CA PRO A 163 -9.58 2.26 12.37
C PRO A 163 -10.13 1.48 11.17
N TYR A 164 -9.31 0.63 10.59
CA TYR A 164 -9.63 -0.41 9.64
C TYR A 164 -9.20 -1.72 10.29
N VAL A 165 -10.13 -2.63 10.56
CA VAL A 165 -9.90 -3.85 11.33
C VAL A 165 -10.42 -5.06 10.58
N GLU A 166 -10.05 -6.26 11.07
CA GLU A 166 -10.57 -7.51 10.57
C GLU A 166 -11.41 -8.20 11.62
N THR A 167 -12.62 -8.62 11.25
CA THR A 167 -13.55 -9.29 12.18
C THR A 167 -13.94 -10.69 11.75
N LEU A 168 -13.39 -11.21 10.65
CA LEU A 168 -13.67 -12.56 10.17
C LEU A 168 -12.42 -13.26 9.60
N ALA A 169 -11.74 -12.69 8.60
CA ALA A 169 -10.57 -13.28 7.92
C ALA A 169 -9.30 -12.45 8.14
N HIS A 170 -8.21 -12.77 7.44
CA HIS A 170 -6.89 -12.10 7.53
C HIS A 170 -6.27 -12.07 8.93
N LEU A 171 -6.61 -13.02 9.79
CA LEU A 171 -6.18 -13.05 11.20
C LEU A 171 -5.03 -14.03 11.48
N ASN A 172 -4.24 -14.41 10.47
CA ASN A 172 -3.12 -15.35 10.59
C ASN A 172 -2.17 -15.03 11.76
N GLN A 173 -1.96 -13.75 12.04
CA GLN A 173 -1.05 -13.33 13.10
C GLN A 173 -1.61 -13.59 14.50
N ILE A 174 -2.94 -13.73 14.62
CA ILE A 174 -3.64 -14.06 15.85
C ILE A 174 -3.86 -15.58 15.93
N THR A 175 -4.35 -16.18 14.86
CA THR A 175 -4.76 -17.59 14.84
C THR A 175 -3.60 -18.58 15.01
N ARG A 176 -2.35 -18.15 14.82
CA ARG A 176 -1.15 -18.95 15.06
C ARG A 176 -0.96 -19.39 16.52
N TYR A 177 -1.59 -18.70 17.49
CA TYR A 177 -1.44 -19.00 18.89
C TYR A 177 -2.48 -20.00 19.39
N SER A 178 -2.07 -21.02 20.12
CA SER A 178 -2.96 -22.08 20.63
C SER A 178 -4.10 -21.57 21.51
N ARG A 179 -3.92 -20.39 22.14
CA ARG A 179 -4.98 -19.71 22.90
C ARG A 179 -6.25 -19.49 22.08
N TYR A 180 -6.12 -19.23 20.79
CA TYR A 180 -7.24 -18.89 19.89
C TYR A 180 -7.79 -20.08 19.11
N GLN A 181 -7.27 -21.29 19.31
CA GLN A 181 -7.69 -22.48 18.55
C GLN A 181 -9.21 -22.76 18.62
N LYS A 182 -9.89 -22.34 19.67
CA LYS A 182 -11.32 -22.57 19.83
C LYS A 182 -12.18 -21.66 18.96
N ILE A 183 -11.66 -20.50 18.56
CA ILE A 183 -12.36 -19.49 17.78
C ILE A 183 -11.94 -19.49 16.30
N ILE A 184 -11.18 -20.49 15.85
CA ILE A 184 -10.72 -20.62 14.48
C ILE A 184 -11.57 -21.63 13.75
N ASP A 185 -12.11 -21.25 12.59
CA ASP A 185 -12.79 -22.16 11.65
C ASP A 185 -11.76 -22.88 10.76
N THR A 186 -11.06 -22.10 9.94
CA THR A 186 -9.92 -22.51 9.12
C THR A 186 -8.75 -21.55 9.38
N ASP A 187 -7.61 -21.74 8.76
CA ASP A 187 -6.32 -21.06 9.00
C ASP A 187 -6.40 -19.65 9.64
N ASP A 188 -6.93 -18.67 8.92
CA ASP A 188 -7.01 -17.27 9.33
C ASP A 188 -8.45 -16.77 9.56
N ILE A 189 -9.44 -17.68 9.47
CA ILE A 189 -10.84 -17.35 9.53
C ILE A 189 -11.41 -17.72 10.90
N LEU A 190 -12.15 -16.79 11.50
CA LEU A 190 -12.84 -17.01 12.77
C LEU A 190 -14.02 -17.96 12.61
N LEU A 191 -14.26 -18.75 13.67
CA LEU A 191 -15.40 -19.66 13.76
C LEU A 191 -16.68 -18.87 14.09
N ALA A 192 -17.50 -18.63 13.08
CA ALA A 192 -18.79 -17.96 13.24
C ALA A 192 -19.74 -18.77 14.15
N GLY A 193 -20.63 -18.07 14.84
CA GLY A 193 -21.65 -18.69 15.70
C GLY A 193 -21.21 -19.07 17.10
N GLU A 194 -19.92 -19.00 17.43
CA GLU A 194 -19.40 -19.34 18.76
C GLU A 194 -19.32 -18.12 19.68
N GLU A 195 -19.85 -18.22 20.89
CA GLU A 195 -19.82 -17.12 21.87
C GLU A 195 -18.39 -16.69 22.25
N GLU A 196 -17.42 -17.59 22.21
CA GLU A 196 -16.01 -17.26 22.47
C GLU A 196 -15.45 -16.37 21.37
N THR A 197 -15.87 -16.54 20.12
CA THR A 197 -15.51 -15.66 18.98
C THR A 197 -16.04 -14.24 19.22
N TYR A 198 -17.29 -14.11 19.63
CA TYR A 198 -17.88 -12.78 19.86
C TYR A 198 -17.35 -12.11 21.12
N ARG A 199 -16.95 -12.87 22.14
CA ARG A 199 -16.22 -12.33 23.29
C ARG A 199 -14.85 -11.80 22.89
N PHE A 200 -14.11 -12.51 22.04
CA PHE A 200 -12.84 -12.03 21.47
C PHE A 200 -13.07 -10.73 20.68
N LEU A 201 -14.06 -10.69 19.81
CA LEU A 201 -14.41 -9.50 19.02
C LEU A 201 -14.88 -8.33 19.89
N ASP A 202 -15.57 -8.59 21.00
CA ASP A 202 -15.95 -7.57 21.98
C ASP A 202 -14.73 -6.94 22.66
N HIS A 203 -13.74 -7.75 23.07
CA HIS A 203 -12.46 -7.25 23.59
C HIS A 203 -11.72 -6.42 22.53
N TYR A 204 -11.67 -6.93 21.30
CA TYR A 204 -10.98 -6.30 20.18
C TYR A 204 -11.61 -4.93 19.84
N LEU A 205 -12.89 -4.89 19.53
CA LEU A 205 -13.60 -3.64 19.20
C LEU A 205 -13.69 -2.69 20.40
N GLY A 206 -13.71 -3.22 21.62
CA GLY A 206 -13.59 -2.42 22.84
C GLY A 206 -12.27 -1.68 22.93
N ALA A 207 -11.15 -2.36 22.69
CA ALA A 207 -9.82 -1.73 22.67
C ALA A 207 -9.69 -0.71 21.54
N VAL A 208 -10.24 -0.99 20.35
CA VAL A 208 -10.31 -0.03 19.24
C VAL A 208 -11.12 1.21 19.62
N SER A 209 -12.30 1.03 20.22
CA SER A 209 -13.14 2.15 20.69
C SER A 209 -12.44 3.03 21.71
N ASP A 210 -11.61 2.43 22.54
CA ASP A 210 -10.84 3.12 23.58
C ASP A 210 -9.66 3.90 23.02
N ALA A 211 -9.00 3.38 21.96
CA ALA A 211 -7.84 4.00 21.35
C ALA A 211 -8.20 5.07 20.32
N PHE A 212 -9.24 4.84 19.52
CA PHE A 212 -9.66 5.74 18.45
C PHE A 212 -10.83 6.63 18.86
N ARG A 213 -10.75 7.89 18.48
CA ARG A 213 -11.85 8.84 18.70
C ARG A 213 -12.91 8.77 17.60
N SER A 214 -12.51 8.41 16.36
CA SER A 214 -13.45 8.19 15.27
C SER A 214 -14.44 7.10 15.62
N ARG A 215 -15.71 7.31 15.24
CA ARG A 215 -16.74 6.25 15.28
C ARG A 215 -16.95 5.60 13.92
N ARG A 216 -16.37 6.12 12.86
CA ARG A 216 -16.30 5.44 11.56
C ARG A 216 -15.22 4.37 11.63
N ILE A 217 -15.57 3.16 11.24
CA ILE A 217 -14.70 1.98 11.29
C ILE A 217 -14.94 1.11 10.05
N ASN A 218 -13.89 0.60 9.43
CA ASN A 218 -14.03 -0.53 8.53
C ASN A 218 -13.81 -1.82 9.33
N ILE A 219 -14.73 -2.76 9.22
CA ILE A 219 -14.75 -4.02 9.99
C ILE A 219 -14.18 -5.21 9.20
N GLY A 220 -13.65 -4.98 8.00
CA GLY A 220 -13.02 -6.02 7.18
C GLY A 220 -14.02 -6.98 6.55
N MET A 221 -13.89 -8.26 6.86
CA MET A 221 -14.70 -9.41 6.42
C MET A 221 -14.52 -9.78 4.93
N ASP A 222 -13.47 -9.30 4.29
CA ASP A 222 -13.09 -9.65 2.93
C ASP A 222 -12.38 -11.02 2.86
N GLU A 223 -12.37 -11.57 1.66
CA GLU A 223 -11.62 -12.77 1.27
C GLU A 223 -11.78 -14.01 2.19
N ALA A 224 -12.84 -14.10 2.96
CA ALA A 224 -13.15 -15.25 3.81
C ALA A 224 -13.55 -16.51 2.98
N HIS A 225 -12.64 -16.89 2.04
CA HIS A 225 -12.92 -17.89 1.02
C HIS A 225 -13.27 -19.27 1.57
N MET A 226 -12.82 -19.60 2.78
CA MET A 226 -13.01 -20.91 3.41
C MET A 226 -14.00 -20.87 4.59
N VAL A 227 -14.72 -19.76 4.79
CA VAL A 227 -15.69 -19.64 5.87
C VAL A 227 -16.72 -20.77 5.84
N GLY A 228 -16.97 -21.41 6.97
CA GLY A 228 -17.92 -22.50 7.10
C GLY A 228 -17.43 -23.85 6.55
N LEU A 229 -16.16 -23.98 6.14
CA LEU A 229 -15.60 -25.19 5.55
C LEU A 229 -14.57 -25.90 6.45
N GLY A 230 -14.36 -25.43 7.66
CA GLY A 230 -13.47 -26.02 8.66
C GLY A 230 -14.23 -26.60 9.85
N LYS A 231 -13.92 -26.12 11.06
CA LYS A 231 -14.61 -26.57 12.30
C LYS A 231 -16.11 -26.28 12.31
N TYR A 232 -16.53 -25.24 11.57
CA TYR A 232 -17.94 -24.97 11.41
C TYR A 232 -18.65 -26.16 10.73
N LEU A 233 -18.07 -26.67 9.62
CA LEU A 233 -18.60 -27.83 8.91
C LEU A 233 -18.65 -29.07 9.81
N ASP A 234 -17.60 -29.31 10.59
CA ASP A 234 -17.53 -30.46 11.51
C ASP A 234 -18.63 -30.41 12.59
N LYS A 235 -19.00 -29.20 13.04
CA LYS A 235 -20.00 -29.02 14.12
C LYS A 235 -21.43 -28.97 13.63
N HIS A 236 -21.66 -28.29 12.49
CA HIS A 236 -23.02 -27.91 12.05
C HIS A 236 -23.45 -28.59 10.74
N GLY A 237 -22.51 -29.26 10.05
CA GLY A 237 -22.72 -29.71 8.68
C GLY A 237 -22.61 -28.56 7.68
N PHE A 238 -22.91 -28.86 6.40
CA PHE A 238 -22.86 -27.85 5.35
C PHE A 238 -24.07 -26.90 5.45
N GLU A 239 -23.77 -25.60 5.61
CA GLU A 239 -24.74 -24.50 5.52
C GLU A 239 -24.39 -23.56 4.38
N ASP A 240 -25.37 -22.79 3.91
CA ASP A 240 -25.12 -21.73 2.93
C ASP A 240 -24.17 -20.68 3.52
N ARG A 241 -23.06 -20.48 2.86
CA ARG A 241 -21.97 -19.64 3.36
C ARG A 241 -22.32 -18.15 3.42
N VAL A 242 -23.26 -17.70 2.56
CA VAL A 242 -23.80 -16.33 2.66
C VAL A 242 -24.56 -16.17 3.97
N GLU A 243 -25.38 -17.19 4.34
CA GLU A 243 -26.13 -17.16 5.60
C GLU A 243 -25.18 -17.17 6.82
N ILE A 244 -24.06 -17.92 6.74
CA ILE A 244 -23.05 -17.91 7.81
C ILE A 244 -22.47 -16.51 8.00
N ILE A 245 -22.09 -15.85 6.89
CA ILE A 245 -21.52 -14.49 6.92
C ILE A 245 -22.57 -13.49 7.44
N LEU A 246 -23.82 -13.55 6.98
CA LEU A 246 -24.86 -12.64 7.43
C LEU A 246 -25.14 -12.79 8.93
N LYS A 247 -25.27 -14.03 9.44
CA LYS A 247 -25.41 -14.29 10.87
C LYS A 247 -24.23 -13.76 11.70
N HIS A 248 -23.02 -13.96 11.19
CA HIS A 248 -21.82 -13.42 11.83
C HIS A 248 -21.80 -11.89 11.81
N LEU A 249 -22.13 -11.29 10.68
CA LEU A 249 -22.22 -9.84 10.51
C LEU A 249 -23.23 -9.22 11.48
N ASP A 250 -24.41 -9.82 11.66
CA ASP A 250 -25.41 -9.34 12.62
C ASP A 250 -24.84 -9.25 14.05
N ARG A 251 -24.06 -10.24 14.47
CA ARG A 251 -23.38 -10.25 15.78
C ARG A 251 -22.27 -9.18 15.86
N VAL A 252 -21.50 -8.99 14.80
CA VAL A 252 -20.50 -7.91 14.72
C VAL A 252 -21.16 -6.55 14.78
N MET A 253 -22.30 -6.37 14.10
CA MET A 253 -23.09 -5.13 14.14
C MET A 253 -23.66 -4.84 15.54
N GLU A 254 -24.03 -5.87 16.31
CA GLU A 254 -24.42 -5.70 17.73
C GLU A 254 -23.26 -5.12 18.56
N ILE A 255 -22.05 -5.65 18.38
CA ILE A 255 -20.86 -5.15 19.06
C ILE A 255 -20.53 -3.72 18.60
N CYS A 256 -20.63 -3.44 17.30
CA CYS A 256 -20.44 -2.08 16.77
C CYS A 256 -21.43 -1.09 17.41
N ARG A 257 -22.72 -1.44 17.51
CA ARG A 257 -23.73 -0.60 18.18
C ARG A 257 -23.40 -0.36 19.65
N LYS A 258 -22.92 -1.39 20.37
CA LYS A 258 -22.50 -1.27 21.77
C LYS A 258 -21.44 -0.17 21.97
N TYR A 259 -20.50 -0.06 21.04
CA TYR A 259 -19.41 0.93 21.09
C TYR A 259 -19.70 2.21 20.30
N GLY A 260 -20.89 2.34 19.72
CA GLY A 260 -21.31 3.51 18.93
C GLY A 260 -20.57 3.68 17.62
N PHE A 261 -20.04 2.61 17.03
CA PHE A 261 -19.41 2.63 15.72
C PHE A 261 -20.42 2.78 14.58
N ILE A 262 -19.97 3.41 13.50
CA ILE A 262 -20.62 3.50 12.19
C ILE A 262 -19.79 2.63 11.24
N PRO A 263 -20.19 1.37 11.02
CA PRO A 263 -19.36 0.40 10.33
C PRO A 263 -19.45 0.52 8.80
N GLU A 264 -18.32 0.24 8.17
CA GLU A 264 -18.14 -0.07 6.76
C GLU A 264 -17.52 -1.47 6.66
N MET A 265 -17.81 -2.25 5.62
CA MET A 265 -17.12 -3.51 5.34
C MET A 265 -16.78 -3.64 3.85
N TRP A 266 -15.78 -4.45 3.53
CA TRP A 266 -15.47 -4.80 2.15
C TRP A 266 -16.58 -5.63 1.52
N SER A 267 -16.91 -5.40 0.27
CA SER A 267 -18.11 -5.95 -0.36
C SER A 267 -17.92 -7.29 -1.07
N ASP A 268 -16.68 -7.72 -1.28
CA ASP A 268 -16.34 -8.84 -2.16
C ASP A 268 -17.04 -10.15 -1.81
N MET A 269 -17.19 -10.47 -0.52
CA MET A 269 -17.79 -11.74 -0.13
C MET A 269 -19.27 -11.88 -0.53
N PHE A 270 -20.02 -10.78 -0.63
CA PHE A 270 -21.38 -10.82 -1.14
C PHE A 270 -21.43 -11.24 -2.61
N PHE A 271 -20.48 -10.79 -3.41
CA PHE A 271 -20.36 -11.14 -4.82
C PHE A 271 -19.74 -12.53 -4.98
N ARG A 272 -18.61 -12.81 -4.35
CA ARG A 272 -17.89 -14.09 -4.48
C ARG A 272 -18.78 -15.29 -4.15
N LEU A 273 -19.54 -15.20 -3.08
CA LEU A 273 -20.44 -16.30 -2.69
C LEU A 273 -21.67 -16.42 -3.59
N ALA A 274 -22.15 -15.31 -4.16
CA ALA A 274 -23.27 -15.33 -5.10
C ALA A 274 -22.88 -15.84 -6.50
N PHE A 275 -21.61 -15.68 -6.91
CA PHE A 275 -21.12 -15.97 -8.26
C PHE A 275 -19.99 -17.01 -8.31
N GLY A 276 -19.97 -17.95 -7.36
CA GLY A 276 -19.02 -19.08 -7.40
C GLY A 276 -17.56 -18.72 -7.28
N GLY A 277 -17.23 -17.65 -6.56
CA GLY A 277 -15.87 -17.15 -6.30
C GLY A 277 -15.49 -15.89 -7.08
N GLU A 278 -16.28 -15.49 -8.08
CA GLU A 278 -16.02 -14.28 -8.87
C GLU A 278 -16.46 -13.03 -8.08
N TYR A 279 -15.60 -12.01 -8.03
CA TYR A 279 -15.94 -10.71 -7.46
C TYR A 279 -16.36 -9.70 -8.53
N TYR A 280 -15.59 -9.59 -9.59
CA TYR A 280 -15.79 -8.58 -10.64
C TYR A 280 -16.82 -9.07 -11.68
N VAL A 281 -18.09 -8.95 -11.34
CA VAL A 281 -19.24 -9.45 -12.11
C VAL A 281 -20.07 -8.30 -12.70
N ASP A 282 -19.41 -7.38 -13.33
CA ASP A 282 -20.00 -6.13 -13.84
C ASP A 282 -21.09 -6.33 -14.94
N ASP A 283 -21.09 -7.47 -15.62
CA ASP A 283 -22.03 -7.85 -16.69
C ASP A 283 -23.14 -8.81 -16.22
N LYS A 284 -23.06 -9.35 -15.00
CA LYS A 284 -24.00 -10.34 -14.46
C LYS A 284 -24.89 -9.73 -13.39
N PRO A 285 -26.23 -9.77 -13.51
CA PRO A 285 -27.11 -9.26 -12.48
C PRO A 285 -27.04 -10.13 -11.23
N ILE A 286 -27.03 -9.50 -10.04
CA ILE A 286 -27.24 -10.21 -8.78
C ILE A 286 -28.71 -10.67 -8.75
N THR A 287 -28.91 -11.97 -8.76
CA THR A 287 -30.24 -12.59 -8.74
C THR A 287 -30.70 -12.99 -7.34
N ARG A 288 -29.76 -13.07 -6.39
CA ARG A 288 -30.04 -13.37 -4.98
C ARG A 288 -30.32 -12.06 -4.23
N GLU A 289 -31.38 -12.04 -3.44
CA GLU A 289 -31.61 -10.97 -2.49
C GLU A 289 -30.56 -11.05 -1.36
N ILE A 290 -29.82 -9.96 -1.16
CA ILE A 290 -28.81 -9.83 -0.10
C ILE A 290 -29.31 -8.74 0.83
N HIS A 291 -29.61 -9.11 2.06
CA HIS A 291 -30.03 -8.16 3.09
C HIS A 291 -28.79 -7.53 3.75
N ILE A 292 -28.61 -6.22 3.54
CA ILE A 292 -27.56 -5.45 4.21
C ILE A 292 -28.13 -4.89 5.51
N PRO A 293 -27.49 -5.12 6.67
CA PRO A 293 -27.94 -4.55 7.95
C PRO A 293 -28.03 -3.03 7.90
N GLU A 294 -29.05 -2.47 8.56
CA GLU A 294 -29.22 -1.02 8.67
C GLU A 294 -27.97 -0.36 9.31
N GLY A 295 -27.50 0.74 8.71
CA GLY A 295 -26.35 1.49 9.18
C GLY A 295 -24.99 0.94 8.73
N LEU A 296 -24.95 -0.11 7.90
CA LEU A 296 -23.72 -0.62 7.30
C LEU A 296 -23.50 0.02 5.92
N THR A 297 -22.27 0.49 5.68
CA THR A 297 -21.79 0.87 4.35
C THR A 297 -21.01 -0.30 3.74
N ILE A 298 -21.24 -0.63 2.47
CA ILE A 298 -20.41 -1.61 1.75
C ILE A 298 -19.39 -0.88 0.87
N CYS A 299 -18.14 -1.32 0.94
CA CYS A 299 -17.03 -0.72 0.20
C CYS A 299 -16.67 -1.59 -1.01
N TYR A 300 -16.92 -1.07 -2.21
CA TYR A 300 -16.41 -1.65 -3.43
C TYR A 300 -14.92 -1.34 -3.56
N TRP A 301 -14.08 -2.34 -3.77
CA TRP A 301 -12.66 -2.15 -4.02
C TRP A 301 -12.26 -2.72 -5.39
N ASP A 302 -11.48 -1.94 -6.14
CA ASP A 302 -10.88 -2.41 -7.40
C ASP A 302 -9.58 -1.64 -7.70
N TYR A 303 -8.52 -2.38 -7.95
CA TYR A 303 -7.17 -1.87 -8.17
C TYR A 303 -6.59 -2.33 -9.52
N TYR A 304 -7.37 -3.01 -10.37
CA TYR A 304 -6.87 -3.89 -11.43
C TYR A 304 -7.25 -3.47 -12.83
N THR A 305 -8.01 -2.40 -12.99
CA THR A 305 -8.48 -1.95 -14.29
C THR A 305 -8.26 -0.46 -14.50
N THR A 306 -8.13 -0.05 -15.74
CA THR A 306 -8.15 1.36 -16.18
C THR A 306 -9.44 1.71 -16.93
N ASP A 307 -10.39 0.76 -17.02
CA ASP A 307 -11.66 0.93 -17.74
C ASP A 307 -12.72 1.60 -16.85
N GLU A 308 -12.99 2.88 -17.12
CA GLU A 308 -14.04 3.64 -16.42
C GLU A 308 -15.43 2.99 -16.54
N ALA A 309 -15.72 2.34 -17.67
CA ALA A 309 -17.02 1.71 -17.87
C ALA A 309 -17.20 0.49 -16.96
N ARG A 310 -16.12 -0.25 -16.65
CA ARG A 310 -16.16 -1.35 -15.70
C ARG A 310 -16.43 -0.83 -14.29
N TYR A 311 -15.75 0.22 -13.84
CA TYR A 311 -16.03 0.85 -12.54
C TYR A 311 -17.49 1.31 -12.46
N ASP A 312 -18.00 1.96 -13.50
CA ASP A 312 -19.41 2.43 -13.55
C ASP A 312 -20.41 1.26 -13.43
N ARG A 313 -20.16 0.16 -14.14
CA ARG A 313 -21.02 -1.04 -14.07
C ARG A 313 -20.99 -1.69 -12.69
N MET A 314 -19.81 -1.87 -12.12
CA MET A 314 -19.66 -2.46 -10.78
C MET A 314 -20.28 -1.58 -9.68
N LEU A 315 -20.10 -0.26 -9.72
CA LEU A 315 -20.76 0.65 -8.78
C LEU A 315 -22.29 0.54 -8.87
N LYS A 316 -22.83 0.42 -10.07
CA LYS A 316 -24.29 0.20 -10.27
C LYS A 316 -24.76 -1.14 -9.73
N GLN A 317 -23.93 -2.20 -9.75
CA GLN A 317 -24.26 -3.46 -9.11
C GLN A 317 -24.36 -3.31 -7.57
N HIS A 318 -23.42 -2.60 -6.95
CA HIS A 318 -23.45 -2.30 -5.52
C HIS A 318 -24.68 -1.45 -5.13
N LEU A 319 -24.97 -0.41 -5.91
CA LEU A 319 -26.14 0.46 -5.67
C LEU A 319 -27.50 -0.23 -5.86
N ARG A 320 -27.52 -1.44 -6.46
CA ARG A 320 -28.74 -2.29 -6.47
C ARG A 320 -28.95 -3.03 -5.15
N ILE A 321 -27.89 -3.21 -4.36
CA ILE A 321 -27.94 -3.91 -3.08
C ILE A 321 -28.28 -2.92 -1.96
N THR A 322 -27.67 -1.73 -1.97
CA THR A 322 -27.86 -0.70 -0.94
C THR A 322 -27.47 0.68 -1.49
N ASP A 323 -28.06 1.74 -0.92
CA ASP A 323 -27.69 3.11 -1.20
C ASP A 323 -26.42 3.56 -0.45
N HIS A 324 -25.97 2.76 0.52
CA HIS A 324 -24.77 3.03 1.33
C HIS A 324 -23.55 2.35 0.73
N VAL A 325 -22.97 2.97 -0.29
CA VAL A 325 -21.79 2.46 -1.01
C VAL A 325 -20.64 3.46 -0.90
N SER A 326 -19.46 2.94 -0.56
CA SER A 326 -18.17 3.64 -0.68
C SER A 326 -17.27 2.94 -1.69
N PHE A 327 -16.14 3.56 -2.01
CA PHE A 327 -15.20 3.01 -2.98
C PHE A 327 -13.76 3.06 -2.47
N ALA A 328 -12.99 2.02 -2.77
CA ALA A 328 -11.56 1.94 -2.50
C ALA A 328 -10.76 1.78 -3.80
N ALA A 329 -9.93 2.77 -4.11
CA ALA A 329 -8.87 2.69 -5.12
C ALA A 329 -7.54 2.24 -4.47
N GLY A 330 -6.50 2.02 -5.27
CA GLY A 330 -5.21 1.55 -4.77
C GLY A 330 -4.02 2.41 -5.21
N ALA A 331 -3.14 2.70 -4.27
CA ALA A 331 -1.80 3.21 -4.51
C ALA A 331 -0.82 2.05 -4.39
N TRP A 332 -0.50 1.41 -5.52
CA TRP A 332 0.25 0.15 -5.57
C TRP A 332 1.65 0.25 -4.97
N ARG A 333 1.85 -0.45 -3.88
CA ARG A 333 3.11 -0.68 -3.19
C ARG A 333 3.23 -2.08 -2.58
N TRP A 334 2.21 -2.91 -2.75
CA TRP A 334 2.13 -4.25 -2.16
C TRP A 334 2.71 -5.33 -3.08
N ALA A 335 3.24 -6.38 -2.46
CA ALA A 335 3.88 -7.52 -3.11
C ALA A 335 5.04 -7.14 -4.05
N THR A 336 5.65 -5.97 -3.88
CA THR A 336 6.71 -5.43 -4.74
C THR A 336 7.76 -4.68 -3.92
N LEU A 337 8.92 -4.40 -4.52
CA LEU A 337 9.98 -3.56 -3.96
C LEU A 337 9.85 -2.08 -4.38
N SER A 338 9.13 -1.82 -5.47
CA SER A 338 8.98 -0.50 -6.07
C SER A 338 7.51 -0.13 -6.15
N PRO A 339 7.12 1.13 -5.95
CA PRO A 339 5.75 1.55 -6.19
C PRO A 339 5.39 1.41 -7.67
N SER A 340 4.10 1.41 -7.98
CA SER A 340 3.58 1.45 -9.35
C SER A 340 2.71 2.68 -9.54
N ASN A 341 3.29 3.87 -9.42
CA ASN A 341 2.57 5.14 -9.51
C ASN A 341 1.91 5.35 -10.88
N ALA A 342 2.63 5.02 -11.95
CA ALA A 342 2.11 5.19 -13.31
C ALA A 342 0.80 4.40 -13.50
N PHE A 343 0.78 3.13 -13.09
CA PHE A 343 -0.42 2.29 -13.14
C PHE A 343 -1.51 2.77 -12.18
N SER A 344 -1.15 3.08 -10.94
CA SER A 344 -2.10 3.54 -9.91
C SER A 344 -2.84 4.80 -10.37
N ILE A 345 -2.13 5.77 -10.96
CA ILE A 345 -2.72 6.99 -11.51
C ILE A 345 -3.64 6.68 -12.70
N ALA A 346 -3.22 5.77 -13.57
CA ALA A 346 -4.02 5.36 -14.74
C ALA A 346 -5.32 4.64 -14.32
N ALA A 347 -5.32 3.91 -13.22
CA ALA A 347 -6.49 3.23 -12.66
C ALA A 347 -7.35 4.15 -11.78
N GLY A 348 -6.72 4.99 -10.92
CA GLY A 348 -7.42 5.84 -9.96
C GLY A 348 -8.27 6.93 -10.61
N ARG A 349 -7.76 7.60 -11.66
CA ARG A 349 -8.50 8.66 -12.37
C ARG A 349 -9.85 8.20 -12.92
N PRO A 350 -9.95 7.13 -13.75
CA PRO A 350 -11.25 6.66 -14.23
C PRO A 350 -12.15 6.15 -13.11
N ALA A 351 -11.59 5.54 -12.06
CA ALA A 351 -12.34 5.11 -10.89
C ALA A 351 -13.01 6.30 -10.17
N ILE A 352 -12.27 7.38 -9.90
CA ILE A 352 -12.79 8.59 -9.25
C ILE A 352 -13.87 9.25 -10.11
N ARG A 353 -13.70 9.28 -11.45
CA ARG A 353 -14.74 9.80 -12.37
C ARG A 353 -16.01 8.95 -12.33
N ALA A 354 -15.87 7.63 -12.32
CA ALA A 354 -17.02 6.72 -12.18
C ALA A 354 -17.73 6.90 -10.82
N CYS A 355 -16.99 7.09 -9.73
CA CYS A 355 -17.54 7.41 -8.42
C CYS A 355 -18.33 8.72 -8.44
N ARG A 356 -17.79 9.78 -9.04
CA ARG A 356 -18.47 11.08 -9.20
C ARG A 356 -19.78 10.92 -9.99
N LYS A 357 -19.75 10.20 -11.11
CA LYS A 357 -20.93 9.93 -11.95
C LYS A 357 -22.04 9.20 -11.18
N ASN A 358 -21.67 8.29 -10.28
CA ASN A 358 -22.60 7.52 -9.46
C ASN A 358 -22.84 8.14 -8.07
N GLN A 359 -22.40 9.37 -7.83
CA GLN A 359 -22.59 10.13 -6.59
C GLN A 359 -22.06 9.42 -5.33
N ILE A 360 -20.99 8.65 -5.47
CA ILE A 360 -20.32 8.02 -4.32
C ILE A 360 -19.67 9.10 -3.46
N SER A 361 -20.08 9.18 -2.20
CA SER A 361 -19.69 10.25 -1.29
C SER A 361 -18.40 9.99 -0.52
N SER A 362 -17.96 8.74 -0.45
CA SER A 362 -16.74 8.33 0.29
C SER A 362 -15.81 7.53 -0.61
N ILE A 363 -14.55 7.98 -0.71
CA ILE A 363 -13.47 7.31 -1.45
C ILE A 363 -12.25 7.20 -0.54
N VAL A 364 -11.66 6.01 -0.48
CA VAL A 364 -10.37 5.76 0.16
C VAL A 364 -9.35 5.27 -0.86
N ILE A 365 -8.13 5.80 -0.82
CA ILE A 365 -6.99 5.25 -1.55
C ILE A 365 -6.25 4.30 -0.62
N THR A 366 -6.13 3.03 -0.96
CA THR A 366 -5.48 2.04 -0.10
C THR A 366 -4.02 1.86 -0.46
N GLY A 367 -3.15 1.80 0.53
CA GLY A 367 -1.72 1.51 0.39
C GLY A 367 -1.36 0.22 1.10
N TRP A 368 -1.82 -0.94 0.55
CA TRP A 368 -1.54 -2.27 1.10
C TRP A 368 -0.05 -2.56 1.21
N GLY A 369 0.33 -3.44 2.11
CA GLY A 369 1.71 -3.83 2.38
C GLY A 369 1.98 -5.33 2.21
N ASP A 370 1.13 -6.02 1.43
CA ASP A 370 1.19 -7.48 1.28
C ASP A 370 2.59 -7.98 0.97
N ASP A 371 2.86 -9.17 1.46
CA ASP A 371 4.14 -9.88 1.37
C ASP A 371 5.33 -9.11 1.95
N GLY A 372 5.11 -8.43 3.10
CA GLY A 372 6.21 -8.00 3.97
C GLY A 372 6.52 -6.51 3.99
N SER A 373 5.70 -5.66 3.37
CA SER A 373 5.90 -4.19 3.31
C SER A 373 7.29 -3.79 2.81
N GLU A 374 7.79 -4.44 1.77
CA GLU A 374 9.13 -4.21 1.23
C GLU A 374 9.26 -2.84 0.54
N CYS A 375 8.15 -2.27 0.05
CA CYS A 375 8.12 -0.97 -0.61
C CYS A 375 7.72 0.15 0.38
N SER A 376 8.39 1.30 0.29
CA SER A 376 8.09 2.50 1.08
C SER A 376 6.64 2.96 0.96
N GLN A 377 6.01 3.32 2.08
CA GLN A 377 4.69 3.97 2.07
C GLN A 377 4.72 5.36 1.40
N PHE A 378 5.82 6.08 1.52
CA PHE A 378 6.01 7.38 0.89
C PHE A 378 6.40 7.31 -0.59
N GLY A 379 6.66 6.11 -1.12
CA GLY A 379 6.85 5.88 -2.55
C GLY A 379 5.61 6.15 -3.39
N THR A 380 4.42 6.12 -2.77
CA THR A 380 3.13 6.34 -3.44
C THR A 380 2.64 7.79 -3.44
N LEU A 381 3.42 8.73 -2.91
CA LEU A 381 3.02 10.15 -2.87
C LEU A 381 2.62 10.74 -4.25
N PRO A 382 3.24 10.35 -5.39
CA PRO A 382 2.77 10.78 -6.70
C PRO A 382 1.33 10.34 -7.00
N THR A 383 0.97 9.11 -6.68
CA THR A 383 -0.41 8.59 -6.82
C THR A 383 -1.37 9.40 -5.98
N LEU A 384 -1.07 9.58 -4.68
CA LEU A 384 -1.93 10.32 -3.76
C LEU A 384 -2.14 11.76 -4.22
N PHE A 385 -1.12 12.40 -4.76
CA PHE A 385 -1.23 13.76 -5.31
C PHE A 385 -2.12 13.81 -6.57
N ALA A 386 -1.96 12.85 -7.47
CA ALA A 386 -2.74 12.79 -8.71
C ALA A 386 -4.22 12.49 -8.43
N ASP A 387 -4.53 11.57 -7.50
CA ASP A 387 -5.90 11.23 -7.12
C ASP A 387 -6.59 12.38 -6.40
N ALA A 388 -5.87 13.11 -5.52
CA ALA A 388 -6.38 14.32 -4.91
C ALA A 388 -6.72 15.38 -5.96
N ASN A 389 -5.88 15.53 -6.99
CA ASN A 389 -6.14 16.46 -8.08
C ASN A 389 -7.40 16.08 -8.90
N GLU A 390 -7.66 14.79 -9.09
CA GLU A 390 -8.89 14.33 -9.74
C GLU A 390 -10.13 14.59 -8.89
N VAL A 391 -10.02 14.47 -7.55
CA VAL A 391 -11.11 14.76 -6.60
C VAL A 391 -11.46 16.26 -6.55
N TYR A 392 -10.45 17.14 -6.73
CA TYR A 392 -10.61 18.61 -6.64
C TYR A 392 -10.77 19.32 -8.01
N GLU A 393 -10.82 18.59 -9.10
CA GLU A 393 -11.04 19.02 -10.49
C GLU A 393 -9.93 19.87 -11.16
N ASP A 394 -9.50 21.00 -10.58
CA ASP A 394 -8.48 21.87 -11.21
C ASP A 394 -7.04 21.39 -10.96
N GLY A 395 -6.82 20.84 -9.81
CA GLY A 395 -5.57 20.25 -9.40
C GLY A 395 -4.47 21.26 -9.00
N LEU A 396 -3.62 20.80 -8.06
CA LEU A 396 -2.38 21.47 -7.71
C LEU A 396 -1.31 21.22 -8.78
N SER A 397 -0.45 22.20 -9.00
CA SER A 397 0.67 22.09 -9.94
C SER A 397 1.84 21.25 -9.38
N GLY A 398 2.74 20.79 -10.25
CA GLY A 398 4.00 20.14 -9.82
C GLY A 398 4.85 21.00 -8.88
N LYS A 399 4.73 22.34 -8.93
CA LYS A 399 5.37 23.24 -7.96
C LYS A 399 4.80 23.09 -6.55
N ALA A 400 3.50 22.88 -6.43
CA ALA A 400 2.83 22.58 -5.17
C ALA A 400 3.27 21.22 -4.62
N TYR A 401 3.35 20.20 -5.46
CA TYR A 401 3.93 18.90 -5.07
C TYR A 401 5.34 19.08 -4.50
N LYS A 402 6.20 19.83 -5.20
CA LYS A 402 7.57 20.11 -4.74
C LYS A 402 7.61 20.88 -3.42
N ALA A 403 6.69 21.82 -3.21
CA ALA A 403 6.64 22.56 -1.94
C ALA A 403 6.30 21.64 -0.76
N VAL A 404 5.44 20.64 -0.97
CA VAL A 404 5.04 19.67 0.05
C VAL A 404 6.10 18.60 0.29
N THR A 405 6.75 18.10 -0.78
CA THR A 405 7.62 16.92 -0.69
C THR A 405 9.11 17.24 -0.78
N GLY A 406 9.48 18.43 -1.20
CA GLY A 406 10.88 18.82 -1.44
C GLY A 406 11.48 18.25 -2.72
N MET A 407 10.73 17.51 -3.55
CA MET A 407 11.18 17.00 -4.85
C MET A 407 10.13 17.26 -5.95
N SER A 408 10.54 17.25 -7.21
CA SER A 408 9.60 17.39 -8.32
C SER A 408 8.71 16.14 -8.44
N PHE A 409 7.51 16.31 -9.00
CA PHE A 409 6.59 15.20 -9.25
C PHE A 409 7.22 14.16 -10.19
N GLU A 410 7.89 14.63 -11.22
CA GLU A 410 8.59 13.81 -12.22
C GLU A 410 9.73 13.00 -11.58
N ASP A 411 10.53 13.62 -10.69
CA ASP A 411 11.58 12.91 -9.97
C ASP A 411 11.02 11.84 -9.03
N ALA A 412 9.91 12.13 -8.35
CA ALA A 412 9.26 11.18 -7.45
C ALA A 412 8.70 9.95 -8.20
N CYS A 413 8.15 10.15 -9.40
CA CYS A 413 7.67 9.05 -10.25
C CYS A 413 8.78 8.08 -10.70
N LEU A 414 10.06 8.50 -10.66
CA LEU A 414 11.17 7.61 -10.98
C LEU A 414 11.36 6.48 -9.97
N ALA A 415 10.69 6.54 -8.82
CA ALA A 415 10.64 5.42 -7.87
C ALA A 415 10.05 4.14 -8.49
N ASP A 416 9.26 4.23 -9.56
CA ASP A 416 8.70 3.09 -10.29
C ASP A 416 9.75 2.28 -11.07
N LEU A 417 10.93 2.86 -11.34
CA LEU A 417 11.94 2.28 -12.24
C LEU A 417 12.58 0.97 -11.74
N GLY A 418 12.43 0.62 -10.46
CA GLY A 418 12.81 -0.69 -9.97
C GLY A 418 11.95 -1.83 -10.55
N ASN A 419 10.75 -1.50 -11.06
CA ASN A 419 9.87 -2.42 -11.77
C ASN A 419 9.77 -2.02 -13.25
N PRO A 420 10.40 -2.75 -14.18
CA PRO A 420 10.50 -2.36 -15.59
C PRO A 420 9.17 -2.27 -16.34
N PHE A 421 8.10 -2.82 -15.78
CA PHE A 421 6.80 -2.90 -16.44
C PHE A 421 5.69 -2.14 -15.69
N ALA A 422 6.04 -1.34 -14.70
CA ALA A 422 5.07 -0.67 -13.81
C ALA A 422 4.06 0.25 -14.52
N GLY A 423 4.38 0.75 -15.72
CA GLY A 423 3.53 1.66 -16.49
C GLY A 423 2.59 1.00 -17.48
N ASP A 424 2.92 -0.21 -17.93
CA ASP A 424 2.26 -0.83 -19.10
C ASP A 424 1.24 -1.90 -18.70
N ILE A 425 1.13 -2.26 -17.38
CA ILE A 425 0.58 -3.55 -17.07
C ILE A 425 -0.29 -3.60 -15.87
N CYS A 426 -1.09 -4.64 -15.95
CA CYS A 426 -1.86 -5.08 -14.83
C CYS A 426 -0.99 -5.17 -13.58
N SER A 427 -1.62 -4.82 -12.53
CA SER A 427 -1.24 -4.80 -11.14
C SER A 427 -0.40 -5.99 -10.62
N LYS A 428 -0.30 -7.08 -11.36
CA LYS A 428 0.42 -8.30 -10.93
C LYS A 428 1.90 -8.31 -11.31
N ASN A 429 2.39 -7.27 -11.96
CA ASN A 429 3.79 -7.22 -12.39
C ASN A 429 4.68 -6.64 -11.30
N ASN A 430 5.49 -7.50 -10.71
CA ASN A 430 6.50 -7.17 -9.73
C ASN A 430 7.90 -7.64 -10.17
N ALA A 431 8.21 -7.47 -11.44
CA ALA A 431 9.41 -8.02 -12.08
C ALA A 431 10.72 -7.70 -11.34
N GLY A 432 10.88 -6.51 -10.79
CA GLY A 432 12.05 -6.17 -9.98
C GLY A 432 12.24 -7.12 -8.79
N LYS A 433 11.15 -7.50 -8.12
CA LYS A 433 11.16 -8.46 -7.02
C LYS A 433 11.44 -9.88 -7.51
N LEU A 434 10.84 -10.28 -8.65
CA LEU A 434 11.10 -11.57 -9.28
C LEU A 434 12.59 -11.72 -9.60
N PHE A 435 13.20 -10.74 -10.23
CA PHE A 435 14.62 -10.77 -10.62
C PHE A 435 15.56 -10.72 -9.41
N LEU A 436 15.19 -9.98 -8.36
CA LEU A 436 15.99 -9.94 -7.13
C LEU A 436 16.06 -11.31 -6.47
N TYR A 437 14.91 -11.96 -6.26
CA TYR A 437 14.84 -13.22 -5.51
C TYR A 437 14.99 -14.47 -6.37
N ASN A 438 15.09 -14.36 -7.70
CA ASN A 438 15.33 -15.48 -8.60
C ASN A 438 16.61 -16.23 -8.19
N ASP A 439 16.49 -17.52 -7.90
CA ASP A 439 17.64 -18.33 -7.50
C ASP A 439 18.62 -18.49 -8.67
N PRO A 440 19.93 -18.25 -8.49
CA PRO A 440 20.89 -18.23 -9.58
C PRO A 440 21.15 -19.57 -10.26
N LEU A 441 20.89 -20.70 -9.59
CA LEU A 441 21.05 -22.06 -10.15
C LEU A 441 19.73 -22.60 -10.70
N ILE A 442 18.62 -22.41 -9.95
CA ILE A 442 17.29 -22.90 -10.36
C ILE A 442 16.75 -22.09 -11.54
N GLY A 443 16.85 -20.75 -11.47
CA GLY A 443 16.53 -19.88 -12.60
C GLY A 443 15.07 -19.90 -13.03
N THR A 444 14.11 -19.99 -12.09
CA THR A 444 12.68 -20.10 -12.44
C THR A 444 12.21 -18.95 -13.33
N PHE A 445 12.80 -17.76 -13.18
CA PHE A 445 12.46 -16.55 -13.94
C PHE A 445 13.51 -16.14 -14.97
N ASP A 446 14.48 -17.00 -15.31
CA ASP A 446 15.52 -16.66 -16.29
C ASP A 446 14.91 -16.37 -17.67
N SER A 447 13.91 -17.14 -18.11
CA SER A 447 13.22 -16.89 -19.38
C SER A 447 12.49 -15.53 -19.42
N THR A 448 12.02 -15.09 -18.28
CA THR A 448 11.39 -13.77 -18.11
C THR A 448 12.45 -12.66 -18.15
N ALA A 449 13.56 -12.85 -17.44
CA ALA A 449 14.67 -11.89 -17.40
C ALA A 449 15.34 -11.72 -18.78
N ALA A 450 15.38 -12.78 -19.58
CA ALA A 450 15.91 -12.74 -20.95
C ALA A 450 15.13 -11.76 -21.87
N GLN A 451 13.87 -11.46 -21.57
CA GLN A 451 13.05 -10.51 -22.34
C GLN A 451 13.31 -9.04 -21.99
N LEU A 452 14.05 -8.76 -20.91
CA LEU A 452 14.37 -7.42 -20.49
C LEU A 452 15.42 -6.81 -21.42
N ASP A 453 15.25 -5.51 -21.72
CA ASP A 453 16.29 -4.73 -22.40
C ASP A 453 17.58 -4.70 -21.55
N ASP A 454 18.74 -4.95 -22.20
CA ASP A 454 20.02 -5.07 -21.52
C ASP A 454 20.47 -3.77 -20.84
N THR A 455 20.01 -2.63 -21.30
CA THR A 455 20.36 -1.31 -20.75
C THR A 455 19.39 -0.80 -19.69
N TYR A 456 18.21 -1.42 -19.57
CA TYR A 456 17.11 -0.87 -18.76
C TYR A 456 17.53 -0.44 -17.35
N TYR A 457 18.14 -1.33 -16.57
CA TYR A 457 18.52 -1.04 -15.19
C TYR A 457 19.70 -0.07 -15.08
N ALA A 458 20.61 -0.05 -16.06
CA ALA A 458 21.68 0.94 -16.10
C ALA A 458 21.12 2.35 -16.34
N ASP A 459 20.23 2.49 -17.31
CA ASP A 459 19.55 3.75 -17.62
C ASP A 459 18.66 4.22 -16.45
N ALA A 460 17.97 3.28 -15.80
CA ALA A 460 17.18 3.56 -14.60
C ALA A 460 18.04 4.10 -13.45
N ALA A 461 19.19 3.47 -13.19
CA ALA A 461 20.12 3.91 -12.16
C ALA A 461 20.68 5.32 -12.45
N GLU A 462 21.01 5.64 -13.71
CA GLU A 462 21.47 6.98 -14.10
C GLU A 462 20.39 8.06 -13.89
N LYS A 463 19.14 7.77 -14.28
CA LYS A 463 17.99 8.67 -14.05
C LYS A 463 17.77 8.93 -12.57
N LEU A 464 17.82 7.87 -11.75
CA LEU A 464 17.68 7.96 -10.30
C LEU A 464 18.83 8.72 -9.64
N ASP A 465 20.08 8.54 -10.09
CA ASP A 465 21.22 9.33 -9.63
C ASP A 465 21.04 10.83 -9.93
N ALA A 466 20.55 11.15 -11.13
CA ALA A 466 20.29 12.54 -11.49
C ALA A 466 19.16 13.15 -10.63
N ALA A 467 18.08 12.40 -10.38
CA ALA A 467 16.99 12.82 -9.51
C ALA A 467 17.44 13.01 -8.06
N LEU A 468 18.26 12.11 -7.52
CA LEU A 468 18.83 12.22 -6.18
C LEU A 468 19.67 13.50 -6.00
N ARG A 469 20.48 13.85 -7.00
CA ARG A 469 21.23 15.12 -6.97
C ARG A 469 20.33 16.34 -6.91
N ARG A 470 19.20 16.34 -7.64
CA ARG A 470 18.20 17.43 -7.62
C ARG A 470 17.39 17.48 -6.33
N SER A 471 17.13 16.32 -5.74
CA SER A 471 16.23 16.13 -4.60
C SER A 471 16.94 15.90 -3.26
N LYS A 472 18.26 16.18 -3.17
CA LYS A 472 19.11 15.86 -2.01
C LYS A 472 18.62 16.43 -0.66
N ASN A 473 17.84 17.51 -0.70
CA ASN A 473 17.28 18.17 0.49
C ASN A 473 15.84 17.72 0.80
N SER A 474 15.25 16.84 0.00
CA SER A 474 13.91 16.30 0.26
C SER A 474 13.95 15.34 1.44
N PRO A 475 12.99 15.41 2.37
CA PRO A 475 12.85 14.43 3.45
C PRO A 475 12.51 13.02 2.92
N PHE A 476 12.14 12.90 1.64
CA PHE A 476 11.78 11.64 0.98
C PHE A 476 12.85 11.16 -0.01
N ALA A 477 14.02 11.80 -0.08
CA ALA A 477 15.10 11.41 -1.01
C ALA A 477 15.57 9.95 -0.80
N TYR A 478 15.44 9.41 0.40
CA TYR A 478 15.79 8.03 0.72
C TYR A 478 14.97 7.00 -0.10
N VAL A 479 13.74 7.32 -0.51
CA VAL A 479 12.92 6.45 -1.39
C VAL A 479 13.62 6.27 -2.74
N LEU A 480 14.09 7.36 -3.34
CA LEU A 480 14.85 7.28 -4.59
C LEU A 480 16.22 6.61 -4.39
N ALA A 481 16.85 6.80 -3.23
CA ALA A 481 18.12 6.15 -2.93
C ALA A 481 17.98 4.62 -2.81
N GLU A 482 16.91 4.16 -2.20
CA GLU A 482 16.57 2.73 -2.14
C GLU A 482 16.37 2.17 -3.55
N GLN A 483 15.54 2.79 -4.38
CA GLN A 483 15.27 2.35 -5.76
C GLN A 483 16.54 2.41 -6.64
N ASN A 484 17.41 3.39 -6.42
CA ASN A 484 18.71 3.45 -7.11
C ASN A 484 19.59 2.25 -6.76
N ASN A 485 19.67 1.88 -5.48
CA ASN A 485 20.46 0.72 -5.06
C ASN A 485 19.86 -0.59 -5.61
N LEU A 486 18.52 -0.72 -5.68
CA LEU A 486 17.86 -1.84 -6.33
C LEU A 486 18.26 -1.94 -7.81
N CYS A 487 18.10 -0.85 -8.57
CA CYS A 487 18.46 -0.83 -10.00
C CYS A 487 19.94 -1.18 -10.22
N ARG A 488 20.86 -0.62 -9.41
CA ARG A 488 22.29 -0.94 -9.48
C ARG A 488 22.61 -2.41 -9.17
N LEU A 489 21.84 -3.05 -8.29
CA LEU A 489 21.94 -4.49 -8.04
C LEU A 489 21.42 -5.28 -9.25
N LEU A 490 20.27 -4.89 -9.79
CA LEU A 490 19.63 -5.61 -10.89
C LEU A 490 20.36 -5.46 -12.23
N VAL A 491 21.21 -4.44 -12.42
CA VAL A 491 22.18 -4.38 -13.56
C VAL A 491 22.98 -5.69 -13.65
N LEU A 492 23.40 -6.23 -12.52
CA LEU A 492 24.24 -7.45 -12.46
C LEU A 492 23.41 -8.72 -12.25
N LYS A 493 22.35 -8.62 -11.46
CA LYS A 493 21.63 -9.80 -10.95
C LYS A 493 20.50 -10.27 -11.88
N ALA A 494 19.83 -9.37 -12.61
CA ALA A 494 18.59 -9.69 -13.32
C ALA A 494 18.75 -10.83 -14.33
N LYS A 495 19.84 -10.82 -15.12
CA LYS A 495 20.15 -11.84 -16.14
C LYS A 495 21.28 -12.79 -15.74
N PHE A 496 21.74 -12.76 -14.50
CA PHE A 496 22.88 -13.58 -14.06
C PHE A 496 22.61 -15.09 -14.23
N GLY A 497 21.42 -15.57 -13.88
CA GLY A 497 21.06 -16.99 -13.99
C GLY A 497 21.06 -17.46 -15.46
N ASP A 498 20.55 -16.65 -16.38
CA ASP A 498 20.55 -16.94 -17.81
C ASP A 498 21.98 -17.01 -18.37
N ALA A 499 22.83 -16.03 -18.04
CA ALA A 499 24.23 -16.02 -18.42
C ALA A 499 24.99 -17.24 -17.86
N LEU A 500 24.75 -17.60 -16.60
CA LEU A 500 25.35 -18.77 -15.96
C LEU A 500 24.95 -20.08 -16.65
N ARG A 501 23.66 -20.24 -16.94
CA ARG A 501 23.12 -21.43 -17.62
C ARG A 501 23.66 -21.56 -19.04
N THR A 502 23.73 -20.47 -19.76
CA THR A 502 24.32 -20.42 -21.11
C THR A 502 25.78 -20.84 -21.11
N ALA A 503 26.60 -20.23 -20.25
CA ALA A 503 28.01 -20.59 -20.13
C ALA A 503 28.22 -22.07 -19.76
N TYR A 504 27.38 -22.60 -18.87
CA TYR A 504 27.42 -24.00 -18.47
C TYR A 504 27.08 -24.96 -19.64
N LYS A 505 25.98 -24.69 -20.37
CA LYS A 505 25.53 -25.53 -21.50
C LYS A 505 26.50 -25.49 -22.67
N ASP A 506 27.13 -24.36 -22.93
CA ASP A 506 28.14 -24.19 -23.97
C ASP A 506 29.51 -24.78 -23.58
N GLY A 507 29.67 -25.18 -22.32
CA GLY A 507 30.93 -25.67 -21.78
C GLY A 507 32.02 -24.61 -21.66
N ASP A 508 31.62 -23.33 -21.63
CA ASP A 508 32.54 -22.19 -21.55
C ASP A 508 33.05 -22.03 -20.12
N ARG A 509 34.16 -22.71 -19.84
CA ARG A 509 34.81 -22.72 -18.52
C ARG A 509 35.39 -21.37 -18.12
N GLU A 510 35.79 -20.54 -19.10
CA GLU A 510 36.33 -19.21 -18.82
C GLU A 510 35.21 -18.25 -18.40
N ALA A 511 34.08 -18.25 -19.12
CA ALA A 511 32.90 -17.49 -18.72
C ALA A 511 32.41 -17.90 -17.33
N LEU A 512 32.35 -19.23 -17.04
CA LEU A 512 31.99 -19.72 -15.69
C LEU A 512 32.96 -19.19 -14.61
N ARG A 513 34.28 -19.14 -14.90
CA ARG A 513 35.26 -18.59 -13.95
C ARG A 513 35.03 -17.11 -13.69
N LEU A 514 34.82 -16.31 -14.73
CA LEU A 514 34.54 -14.87 -14.60
C LEU A 514 33.27 -14.61 -13.79
N LEU A 515 32.19 -15.34 -14.08
CA LEU A 515 30.94 -15.28 -13.30
C LEU A 515 31.17 -15.57 -11.81
N ALA A 516 31.97 -16.61 -11.49
CA ALA A 516 32.24 -16.98 -10.11
C ALA A 516 33.20 -16.02 -9.38
N GLU A 517 34.27 -15.57 -10.03
CA GLU A 517 35.36 -14.84 -9.40
C GLU A 517 35.16 -13.32 -9.43
N GLU A 518 34.44 -12.77 -10.43
CA GLU A 518 34.22 -11.34 -10.60
C GLU A 518 32.77 -10.93 -10.34
N ASP A 519 31.80 -11.58 -11.01
CA ASP A 519 30.40 -11.12 -10.97
C ASP A 519 29.73 -11.43 -9.62
N ILE A 520 29.84 -12.65 -9.11
CA ILE A 520 29.22 -13.02 -7.83
C ILE A 520 29.70 -12.12 -6.68
N PRO A 521 31.02 -11.85 -6.49
CA PRO A 521 31.46 -10.89 -5.48
C PRO A 521 30.87 -9.49 -5.63
N GLN A 522 30.71 -9.00 -6.88
CA GLN A 522 30.10 -7.71 -7.13
C GLN A 522 28.60 -7.74 -6.79
N ILE A 523 27.86 -8.80 -7.17
CA ILE A 523 26.44 -8.98 -6.82
C ILE A 523 26.27 -9.00 -5.30
N VAL A 524 27.10 -9.76 -4.56
CA VAL A 524 27.07 -9.82 -3.10
C VAL A 524 27.26 -8.43 -2.48
N ASN A 525 28.24 -7.64 -2.96
CA ASN A 525 28.46 -6.27 -2.50
C ASN A 525 27.23 -5.36 -2.80
N ARG A 526 26.56 -5.56 -3.93
CA ARG A 526 25.34 -4.82 -4.27
C ARG A 526 24.15 -5.24 -3.42
N ILE A 527 24.03 -6.53 -3.08
CA ILE A 527 23.04 -7.01 -2.11
C ILE A 527 23.23 -6.32 -0.76
N ASP A 528 24.47 -6.28 -0.26
CA ASP A 528 24.80 -5.60 1.01
C ASP A 528 24.46 -4.10 0.96
N SER A 529 24.70 -3.44 -0.18
CA SER A 529 24.38 -2.02 -0.39
C SER A 529 22.86 -1.77 -0.41
N PHE A 530 22.12 -2.61 -1.13
CA PHE A 530 20.67 -2.50 -1.18
C PHE A 530 20.01 -2.84 0.18
N TYR A 531 20.52 -3.85 0.88
CA TYR A 531 20.09 -4.17 2.25
C TYR A 531 20.28 -2.98 3.20
N ALA A 532 21.40 -2.26 3.09
CA ALA A 532 21.62 -1.05 3.88
C ALA A 532 20.62 0.06 3.53
N ALA A 533 20.28 0.23 2.25
CA ALA A 533 19.31 1.23 1.81
C ALA A 533 17.88 0.93 2.29
N ILE A 534 17.42 -0.31 2.16
CA ILE A 534 16.09 -0.71 2.64
C ILE A 534 15.99 -0.67 4.18
N LYS A 535 17.10 -0.94 4.88
CA LYS A 535 17.17 -0.77 6.33
C LYS A 535 17.08 0.69 6.75
N ASP A 536 17.71 1.62 6.02
CA ASP A 536 17.58 3.07 6.26
C ASP A 536 16.13 3.52 6.03
N GLN A 537 15.52 3.10 4.92
CA GLN A 537 14.10 3.36 4.63
C GLN A 537 13.20 2.85 5.75
N TRP A 538 13.35 1.57 6.15
CA TRP A 538 12.55 0.97 7.21
C TRP A 538 12.66 1.74 8.52
N SER A 539 13.87 2.11 8.93
CA SER A 539 14.11 2.84 10.18
C SER A 539 13.49 4.23 10.22
N ARG A 540 13.28 4.86 9.06
CA ARG A 540 12.62 6.17 8.92
C ARG A 540 11.11 6.10 8.96
N GLU A 541 10.55 4.95 8.59
CA GLU A 541 9.11 4.79 8.41
C GLU A 541 8.49 3.90 9.49
N ASN A 542 9.14 2.82 9.85
CA ASN A 542 8.56 1.74 10.63
C ASN A 542 9.24 1.56 11.99
N LYS A 543 8.50 0.95 12.91
CA LYS A 543 9.06 0.36 14.12
C LYS A 543 10.05 -0.77 13.74
N PRO A 544 10.98 -1.16 14.63
CA PRO A 544 12.00 -2.17 14.29
C PRO A 544 11.44 -3.57 14.04
N PHE A 545 10.24 -3.86 14.53
CA PHE A 545 9.57 -5.16 14.35
C PHE A 545 9.21 -5.39 12.88
N GLY A 546 9.26 -6.65 12.43
CA GLY A 546 8.99 -7.04 11.05
C GLY A 546 10.20 -6.97 10.13
N PHE A 547 11.24 -6.16 10.45
CA PHE A 547 12.45 -6.07 9.64
C PHE A 547 13.26 -7.37 9.64
N GLU A 548 13.17 -8.19 10.67
CA GLU A 548 13.81 -9.51 10.73
C GLU A 548 13.39 -10.41 9.57
N VAL A 549 12.20 -10.26 9.03
CA VAL A 549 11.73 -10.98 7.83
C VAL A 549 12.60 -10.63 6.64
N LEU A 550 12.86 -9.34 6.42
CA LEU A 550 13.74 -8.88 5.34
C LEU A 550 15.19 -9.35 5.56
N THR A 551 15.66 -9.35 6.81
CA THR A 551 16.99 -9.88 7.15
C THR A 551 17.13 -11.35 6.75
N VAL A 552 16.11 -12.18 6.99
CA VAL A 552 16.10 -13.59 6.56
C VAL A 552 16.11 -13.70 5.04
N ARG A 553 15.27 -12.91 4.33
CA ARG A 553 15.19 -12.91 2.86
C ARG A 553 16.53 -12.53 2.21
N PHE A 554 17.12 -11.42 2.64
CA PHE A 554 18.42 -10.96 2.11
C PHE A 554 19.57 -11.85 2.52
N GLY A 555 19.56 -12.40 3.75
CA GLY A 555 20.56 -13.36 4.21
C GLY A 555 20.54 -14.64 3.37
N GLY A 556 19.36 -15.16 3.05
CA GLY A 556 19.19 -16.29 2.15
C GLY A 556 19.67 -16.01 0.74
N LEU A 557 19.27 -14.89 0.16
CA LEU A 557 19.70 -14.46 -1.17
C LEU A 557 21.23 -14.36 -1.27
N ARG A 558 21.84 -13.69 -0.28
CA ARG A 558 23.30 -13.54 -0.20
C ARG A 558 24.02 -14.89 -0.10
N GLN A 559 23.53 -15.79 0.74
CA GLN A 559 24.12 -17.12 0.90
C GLN A 559 24.01 -17.95 -0.37
N ARG A 560 22.84 -17.90 -1.07
CA ARG A 560 22.67 -18.62 -2.34
C ARG A 560 23.64 -18.15 -3.43
N MET A 561 24.01 -16.87 -3.47
CA MET A 561 25.06 -16.38 -4.38
C MET A 561 26.42 -17.00 -4.02
N LEU A 562 26.77 -17.11 -2.72
CA LEU A 562 28.03 -17.70 -2.28
C LEU A 562 28.08 -19.22 -2.54
N ASP A 563 26.99 -19.95 -2.27
CA ASP A 563 26.87 -21.38 -2.60
C ASP A 563 27.01 -21.61 -4.12
N THR A 564 26.43 -20.73 -4.93
CA THR A 564 26.57 -20.80 -6.40
C THR A 564 28.04 -20.66 -6.82
N LYS A 565 28.76 -19.71 -6.22
CA LYS A 565 30.20 -19.56 -6.46
C LYS A 565 30.97 -20.84 -6.14
N GLU A 566 30.73 -21.43 -4.98
CA GLU A 566 31.40 -22.68 -4.55
C GLU A 566 31.07 -23.83 -5.53
N ARG A 567 29.81 -24.01 -5.93
CA ARG A 567 29.38 -25.03 -6.89
C ARG A 567 30.04 -24.89 -8.25
N ILE A 568 30.17 -23.66 -8.77
CA ILE A 568 30.88 -23.39 -10.03
C ILE A 568 32.37 -23.74 -9.87
N GLN A 569 33.02 -23.36 -8.77
CA GLN A 569 34.44 -23.66 -8.53
C GLN A 569 34.68 -25.17 -8.42
N ASP A 570 33.85 -25.91 -7.69
CA ASP A 570 33.94 -27.35 -7.56
C ASP A 570 33.73 -28.08 -8.89
N TYR A 571 32.84 -27.59 -9.75
CA TYR A 571 32.71 -28.07 -11.14
C TYR A 571 33.96 -27.78 -11.96
N LEU A 572 34.50 -26.58 -11.89
CA LEU A 572 35.72 -26.17 -12.60
C LEU A 572 36.95 -26.96 -12.13
N ASP A 573 37.03 -27.30 -10.85
CA ASP A 573 38.11 -28.11 -10.25
C ASP A 573 37.94 -29.62 -10.51
N GLY A 574 36.80 -30.05 -11.07
CA GLY A 574 36.50 -31.46 -11.33
C GLY A 574 36.08 -32.26 -10.09
N LYS A 575 35.78 -31.59 -8.96
CA LYS A 575 35.24 -32.21 -7.76
C LYS A 575 33.77 -32.61 -7.99
N GLU A 576 33.00 -31.78 -8.69
CA GLU A 576 31.68 -32.10 -9.19
C GLU A 576 31.72 -32.39 -10.69
N ARG A 577 31.00 -33.43 -11.12
CA ARG A 577 30.94 -33.81 -12.55
C ARG A 577 29.94 -32.98 -13.35
N ALA A 578 28.92 -32.48 -12.70
CA ALA A 578 27.84 -31.71 -13.30
C ALA A 578 27.15 -30.86 -12.23
N ILE A 579 26.53 -29.77 -12.67
CA ILE A 579 25.59 -28.95 -11.90
C ILE A 579 24.19 -29.26 -12.42
N PRO A 580 23.43 -30.18 -11.79
CA PRO A 580 22.16 -30.68 -12.32
C PRO A 580 21.14 -29.56 -12.60
N GLU A 581 21.08 -28.54 -11.72
CA GLU A 581 20.17 -27.42 -11.83
C GLU A 581 20.38 -26.64 -13.14
N LEU A 582 21.62 -26.50 -13.59
CA LEU A 582 21.96 -25.81 -14.85
C LEU A 582 21.75 -26.68 -16.09
N ALA A 583 21.75 -28.01 -15.91
CA ALA A 583 21.50 -28.97 -17.00
C ALA A 583 20.03 -29.03 -17.40
N GLU A 584 19.12 -28.74 -16.46
CA GLU A 584 17.68 -28.70 -16.73
C GLU A 584 17.33 -27.56 -17.71
N ASN A 585 16.28 -27.78 -18.50
CA ASN A 585 15.72 -26.73 -19.34
C ASN A 585 14.66 -25.97 -18.57
N TYR A 586 14.83 -24.65 -18.45
CA TYR A 586 13.76 -23.85 -17.90
C TYR A 586 12.57 -23.75 -18.86
N LEU A 587 11.37 -23.71 -18.29
CA LEU A 587 10.15 -23.47 -19.04
C LEU A 587 9.91 -21.97 -19.19
N PRO A 588 9.33 -21.53 -20.30
CA PRO A 588 8.92 -20.13 -20.46
C PRO A 588 7.98 -19.71 -19.33
N GLN A 589 8.20 -18.51 -18.81
CA GLN A 589 7.33 -17.87 -17.84
C GLN A 589 6.87 -16.54 -18.43
N ALA A 590 5.56 -16.34 -18.53
CA ALA A 590 5.03 -15.09 -19.04
C ALA A 590 4.99 -14.02 -17.95
N LEU A 591 5.39 -12.80 -18.32
CA LEU A 591 5.18 -11.61 -17.49
C LEU A 591 3.78 -11.04 -17.66
N LEU A 592 3.20 -11.26 -18.83
CA LEU A 592 1.94 -10.65 -19.27
C LEU A 592 0.80 -11.66 -19.20
N PRO A 593 -0.41 -11.25 -18.74
CA PRO A 593 -1.56 -12.14 -18.65
C PRO A 593 -2.10 -12.60 -20.00
N GLU A 594 -1.69 -11.96 -21.08
CA GLU A 594 -2.19 -12.18 -22.45
C GLU A 594 -1.52 -13.37 -23.14
N ASP A 595 -0.42 -13.88 -22.58
CA ASP A 595 0.24 -15.05 -23.11
C ASP A 595 -0.45 -16.32 -22.61
N ASP A 596 -0.72 -17.29 -23.50
CA ASP A 596 -1.26 -18.60 -23.16
C ASP A 596 -0.32 -19.43 -22.25
N ILE A 597 0.89 -18.95 -22.03
CA ILE A 597 1.84 -19.55 -21.11
C ILE A 597 1.40 -19.20 -19.69
N HIS A 598 0.81 -20.18 -19.04
CA HIS A 598 0.29 -20.00 -17.71
C HIS A 598 1.43 -19.86 -16.70
N THR A 599 1.47 -18.73 -16.00
CA THR A 599 2.35 -18.54 -14.88
C THR A 599 1.59 -18.73 -13.58
N ALA A 600 2.24 -19.28 -12.56
CA ALA A 600 1.68 -19.29 -11.23
C ALA A 600 1.58 -17.85 -10.69
N ASP A 601 0.82 -17.66 -9.61
CA ASP A 601 0.83 -16.42 -8.85
C ASP A 601 2.12 -16.34 -8.04
N TYR A 602 3.03 -15.44 -8.42
CA TYR A 602 4.34 -15.26 -7.80
C TYR A 602 4.42 -14.02 -6.90
N LEU A 603 3.32 -13.50 -6.40
CA LEU A 603 3.33 -12.36 -5.49
C LEU A 603 4.10 -12.64 -4.18
N PRO A 604 3.89 -13.77 -3.46
CA PRO A 604 4.63 -14.03 -2.24
C PRO A 604 6.09 -14.43 -2.49
N TRP A 605 7.00 -13.86 -1.68
CA TRP A 605 8.43 -14.15 -1.72
C TRP A 605 8.77 -15.65 -1.71
N TRP A 606 8.10 -16.44 -0.89
CA TRP A 606 8.40 -17.87 -0.77
C TRP A 606 8.08 -18.70 -2.02
N LYS A 607 7.22 -18.20 -2.91
CA LYS A 607 6.98 -18.79 -4.23
C LYS A 607 8.03 -18.37 -5.27
N ILE A 608 8.69 -17.23 -5.04
CA ILE A 608 9.69 -16.67 -5.96
C ILE A 608 11.05 -17.32 -5.74
N VAL A 609 11.47 -17.44 -4.48
CA VAL A 609 12.83 -17.82 -4.11
C VAL A 609 13.16 -19.27 -4.46
N SER A 610 12.18 -20.16 -4.48
CA SER A 610 12.37 -21.57 -4.83
C SER A 610 11.05 -22.25 -5.22
N PRO A 611 11.05 -23.19 -6.17
CA PRO A 611 9.92 -24.08 -6.44
C PRO A 611 9.73 -25.12 -5.31
N SER A 612 10.71 -25.26 -4.41
CA SER A 612 10.62 -26.14 -3.25
C SER A 612 9.82 -25.51 -2.12
N VAL A 613 9.30 -26.33 -1.20
CA VAL A 613 8.48 -25.88 -0.08
C VAL A 613 9.35 -25.16 0.97
N ILE A 614 9.17 -23.86 1.13
CA ILE A 614 9.83 -23.04 2.16
C ILE A 614 8.88 -22.71 3.30
N GLY A 615 7.60 -22.52 3.02
CA GLY A 615 6.57 -22.24 3.99
C GLY A 615 5.19 -22.57 3.44
N ARG A 616 4.20 -22.63 4.30
CA ARG A 616 2.79 -22.83 3.93
C ARG A 616 1.98 -21.63 4.36
#